data_349b919bb2f52d0b550ab10b9e0702e3
#
_entry.id   349b919bb2f52d0b550ab10b9e0702e3
#
_cell.length_a   1.000
_cell.length_b   1.000
_cell.length_c   1.000
_cell.angle_alpha   90.00
_cell.angle_beta   90.00
_cell.angle_gamma   90.00
#
_symmetry.space_group_name_H-M   'P 1'
#
loop_
_entity.id
_entity.type
_entity.pdbx_description
1 polymer ?
#
loop_
_entity_poly.entity_id
_entity_poly.type
_entity_poly.pdbx_seq_one_letter_code
_entity_poly.pdbx_strand_id
1 'polypeptide(L)'
;VQLVDLLILGVGLAVILLGAELFTNGIEWFGHKLNLAEGAVGSVLAAVGTALPETMIPIVAIVFSGSQAVDESSGHGVGVGAILGAPFMLGTLAMFVTGAAVWAVRRRRPKGQEVLVDASVLRKDVIFFFGSYGVAVLAAFLPADAGLLRIGAAVVLIGMYVIYVRAHFIADPNVDLADIGHLRELAPLRLQRLDVGGTHNTPAGPRLRIVNLQVILALGLILAGAVVFVDAVEHLSTTLGIPPVVLALIVAPIATELPEKFNSVIWVRQGKDTLALGNITGAMVFQSCIPTVFGLLLAADAWKVDLSSTESVLSFASAGIAFVSMAVIFLPTIWRGTLTAKALMLGGAFYAVYLILVLAFVAGVY
;
A
#
# COMPACT_ATOMS: atom_id res chain seq x y z
N VAL A 1 -25.30 -0.50 -12.69
CA VAL A 1 -24.68 -0.17 -11.42
C VAL A 1 -25.72 0.51 -10.57
N GLN A 2 -26.15 -0.12 -9.49
CA GLN A 2 -27.07 0.53 -8.59
C GLN A 2 -26.27 1.55 -7.75
N LEU A 3 -26.81 2.75 -7.57
CA LEU A 3 -26.20 3.79 -6.74
C LEU A 3 -25.87 3.27 -5.33
N VAL A 4 -26.66 2.33 -4.87
CA VAL A 4 -26.51 1.66 -3.57
C VAL A 4 -25.18 0.92 -3.47
N ASP A 5 -24.74 0.17 -4.50
CA ASP A 5 -23.49 -0.60 -4.47
C ASP A 5 -22.28 0.34 -4.34
N LEU A 6 -22.31 1.46 -5.06
CA LEU A 6 -21.27 2.49 -4.98
C LEU A 6 -21.26 3.18 -3.60
N LEU A 7 -22.43 3.40 -3.00
CA LEU A 7 -22.53 3.98 -1.67
C LEU A 7 -21.98 3.02 -0.61
N ILE A 8 -22.32 1.72 -0.69
CA ILE A 8 -21.81 0.70 0.25
C ILE A 8 -20.27 0.60 0.13
N LEU A 9 -19.75 0.55 -1.10
CA LEU A 9 -18.31 0.56 -1.36
C LEU A 9 -17.64 1.80 -0.74
N GLY A 10 -18.22 2.98 -0.96
CA GLY A 10 -17.71 4.23 -0.40
C GLY A 10 -17.77 4.29 1.13
N VAL A 11 -18.82 3.75 1.74
CA VAL A 11 -18.95 3.65 3.20
C VAL A 11 -17.92 2.68 3.77
N GLY A 12 -17.78 1.48 3.19
CA GLY A 12 -16.75 0.51 3.62
C GLY A 12 -15.37 1.13 3.61
N LEU A 13 -15.03 1.81 2.52
CA LEU A 13 -13.76 2.52 2.39
C LEU A 13 -13.60 3.65 3.42
N ALA A 14 -14.62 4.49 3.62
CA ALA A 14 -14.55 5.59 4.59
C ALA A 14 -14.34 5.05 6.02
N VAL A 15 -14.95 3.92 6.35
CA VAL A 15 -14.76 3.25 7.65
C VAL A 15 -13.32 2.71 7.80
N ILE A 16 -12.76 2.09 6.73
CA ILE A 16 -11.36 1.64 6.73
C ILE A 16 -10.41 2.81 6.97
N LEU A 17 -10.56 3.90 6.22
CA LEU A 17 -9.69 5.07 6.32
C LEU A 17 -9.80 5.75 7.70
N LEU A 18 -11.01 5.84 8.25
CA LEU A 18 -11.22 6.35 9.60
C LEU A 18 -10.53 5.44 10.64
N GLY A 19 -10.69 4.13 10.50
CA GLY A 19 -10.02 3.15 11.36
C GLY A 19 -8.51 3.28 11.28
N ALA A 20 -7.93 3.42 10.08
CA ALA A 20 -6.50 3.59 9.87
C ALA A 20 -5.96 4.89 10.51
N GLU A 21 -6.67 6.01 10.40
CA GLU A 21 -6.30 7.27 11.08
C GLU A 21 -6.30 7.10 12.61
N LEU A 22 -7.35 6.49 13.16
CA LEU A 22 -7.45 6.22 14.60
C LEU A 22 -6.35 5.26 15.07
N PHE A 23 -6.04 4.24 14.28
CA PHE A 23 -4.98 3.28 14.58
C PHE A 23 -3.62 3.96 14.62
N THR A 24 -3.26 4.69 13.57
CA THR A 24 -1.97 5.41 13.49
C THR A 24 -1.78 6.35 14.66
N ASN A 25 -2.80 7.18 14.96
CA ASN A 25 -2.76 8.07 16.13
C ASN A 25 -2.65 7.30 17.46
N GLY A 26 -3.33 6.15 17.59
CA GLY A 26 -3.25 5.30 18.78
C GLY A 26 -1.88 4.65 18.95
N ILE A 27 -1.27 4.15 17.88
CA ILE A 27 0.04 3.50 17.88
C ILE A 27 1.17 4.49 18.16
N GLU A 28 1.09 5.72 17.67
CA GLU A 28 2.05 6.79 18.01
C GLU A 28 2.06 7.02 19.54
N TRP A 29 0.88 7.13 20.15
CA TRP A 29 0.74 7.26 21.61
C TRP A 29 1.19 6.01 22.36
N PHE A 30 0.90 4.83 21.83
CA PHE A 30 1.34 3.55 22.40
C PHE A 30 2.88 3.46 22.45
N GLY A 31 3.54 3.77 21.33
CA GLY A 31 4.99 3.81 21.26
C GLY A 31 5.61 4.82 22.22
N HIS A 32 5.05 6.03 22.29
CA HIS A 32 5.46 7.06 23.24
C HIS A 32 5.33 6.58 24.70
N LYS A 33 4.21 5.91 25.05
CA LYS A 33 3.97 5.39 26.40
C LYS A 33 4.92 4.26 26.80
N LEU A 34 5.37 3.47 25.84
CA LEU A 34 6.36 2.41 26.07
C LEU A 34 7.81 2.88 25.99
N ASN A 35 8.03 4.19 25.84
CA ASN A 35 9.36 4.77 25.71
C ASN A 35 10.19 4.15 24.59
N LEU A 36 9.52 3.75 23.50
CA LEU A 36 10.19 3.25 22.31
C LEU A 36 10.93 4.41 21.65
N ALA A 37 12.09 4.13 21.07
CA ALA A 37 12.85 5.14 20.35
C ALA A 37 11.96 5.81 19.28
N GLU A 38 11.96 7.14 19.20
CA GLU A 38 11.11 7.91 18.29
C GLU A 38 11.24 7.42 16.84
N GLY A 39 12.43 6.98 16.43
CA GLY A 39 12.68 6.36 15.16
C GLY A 39 11.93 5.04 14.93
N ALA A 40 11.83 4.19 15.94
CA ALA A 40 11.08 2.95 15.84
C ALA A 40 9.55 3.20 15.78
N VAL A 41 9.09 4.23 16.51
CA VAL A 41 7.67 4.64 16.48
C VAL A 41 7.31 5.27 15.14
N GLY A 42 8.13 6.20 14.65
CA GLY A 42 7.83 6.94 13.43
C GLY A 42 7.97 6.08 12.17
N SER A 43 9.05 5.30 12.04
CA SER A 43 9.34 4.58 10.81
C SER A 43 8.70 3.19 10.73
N VAL A 44 8.54 2.49 11.84
CA VAL A 44 7.96 1.13 11.83
C VAL A 44 6.48 1.15 12.19
N LEU A 45 6.12 1.75 13.32
CA LEU A 45 4.72 1.71 13.79
C LEU A 45 3.82 2.61 12.95
N ALA A 46 4.28 3.79 12.54
CA ALA A 46 3.53 4.68 11.67
C ALA A 46 3.41 4.10 10.25
N ALA A 47 4.49 3.51 9.71
CA ALA A 47 4.46 2.83 8.41
C ALA A 47 3.51 1.63 8.42
N VAL A 48 3.52 0.80 9.48
CA VAL A 48 2.53 -0.27 9.65
C VAL A 48 1.12 0.31 9.72
N GLY A 49 0.93 1.45 10.41
CA GLY A 49 -0.37 2.10 10.54
C GLY A 49 -0.97 2.58 9.22
N THR A 50 -0.15 3.19 8.36
CA THR A 50 -0.60 3.66 7.03
C THR A 50 -0.82 2.51 6.05
N ALA A 51 -0.02 1.44 6.15
CA ALA A 51 -0.15 0.26 5.28
C ALA A 51 -1.16 -0.79 5.78
N LEU A 52 -1.84 -0.54 6.91
CA LEU A 52 -2.86 -1.46 7.43
C LEU A 52 -4.05 -1.64 6.48
N PRO A 53 -4.64 -0.59 5.88
CA PRO A 53 -5.77 -0.75 4.97
C PRO A 53 -5.46 -1.71 3.82
N GLU A 54 -4.29 -1.54 3.20
CA GLU A 54 -3.82 -2.35 2.08
C GLU A 54 -3.54 -3.80 2.47
N THR A 55 -3.18 -4.02 3.73
CA THR A 55 -2.92 -5.36 4.27
C THR A 55 -4.21 -6.03 4.75
N MET A 56 -5.12 -5.27 5.37
CA MET A 56 -6.35 -5.83 5.95
C MET A 56 -7.38 -6.23 4.91
N ILE A 57 -7.52 -5.48 3.79
CA ILE A 57 -8.45 -5.85 2.72
C ILE A 57 -8.14 -7.24 2.17
N PRO A 58 -6.91 -7.56 1.72
CA PRO A 58 -6.59 -8.90 1.27
C PRO A 58 -6.79 -9.99 2.33
N ILE A 59 -6.37 -9.71 3.57
CA ILE A 59 -6.52 -10.68 4.67
C ILE A 59 -8.00 -10.98 4.90
N VAL A 60 -8.85 -9.96 4.97
CA VAL A 60 -10.29 -10.12 5.15
C VAL A 60 -10.89 -10.87 3.98
N ALA A 61 -10.56 -10.49 2.76
CA ALA A 61 -11.05 -11.16 1.56
C ALA A 61 -10.67 -12.65 1.54
N ILE A 62 -9.45 -12.99 1.93
CA ILE A 62 -8.96 -14.38 1.91
C ILE A 62 -9.49 -15.19 3.09
N VAL A 63 -9.51 -14.63 4.30
CA VAL A 63 -9.82 -15.39 5.54
C VAL A 63 -11.30 -15.49 5.80
N PHE A 64 -12.09 -14.45 5.46
CA PHE A 64 -13.53 -14.39 5.79
C PHE A 64 -14.45 -14.73 4.63
N SER A 65 -13.95 -14.89 3.40
CA SER A 65 -14.77 -15.25 2.24
C SER A 65 -15.47 -16.60 2.32
N GLY A 66 -15.00 -17.53 3.12
CA GLY A 66 -15.64 -18.86 3.31
C GLY A 66 -16.77 -18.91 4.33
N SER A 67 -17.11 -17.80 5.03
CA SER A 67 -17.99 -17.84 6.20
C SER A 67 -19.43 -17.36 5.96
N GLN A 68 -19.71 -16.65 4.86
CA GLN A 68 -21.06 -16.11 4.57
C GLN A 68 -21.32 -16.01 3.06
N ALA A 69 -21.96 -16.96 2.46
CA ALA A 69 -22.63 -16.90 1.14
C ALA A 69 -21.79 -16.41 -0.07
N VAL A 70 -20.52 -16.17 0.11
CA VAL A 70 -19.56 -15.74 -0.91
C VAL A 70 -18.77 -16.96 -1.35
N ASP A 71 -18.65 -17.17 -2.65
CA ASP A 71 -17.82 -18.23 -3.22
C ASP A 71 -16.36 -17.99 -2.77
N GLU A 72 -15.74 -19.01 -2.15
CA GLU A 72 -14.35 -18.96 -1.67
C GLU A 72 -13.39 -18.50 -2.75
N SER A 73 -13.62 -18.90 -3.99
CA SER A 73 -12.83 -18.50 -5.15
C SER A 73 -12.89 -16.98 -5.42
N SER A 74 -14.04 -16.36 -5.23
CA SER A 74 -14.24 -14.92 -5.41
C SER A 74 -13.49 -14.10 -4.38
N GLY A 75 -13.56 -14.49 -3.10
CA GLY A 75 -12.84 -13.80 -2.02
C GLY A 75 -11.33 -13.93 -2.13
N HIS A 76 -10.81 -15.09 -2.51
CA HIS A 76 -9.40 -15.27 -2.83
C HIS A 76 -8.98 -14.40 -4.02
N GLY A 77 -9.83 -14.28 -5.05
CA GLY A 77 -9.63 -13.38 -6.18
C GLY A 77 -9.53 -11.92 -5.76
N VAL A 78 -10.48 -11.42 -4.94
CA VAL A 78 -10.45 -10.06 -4.39
C VAL A 78 -9.15 -9.80 -3.61
N GLY A 79 -8.75 -10.75 -2.75
CA GLY A 79 -7.52 -10.64 -1.97
C GLY A 79 -6.27 -10.55 -2.84
N VAL A 80 -6.12 -11.45 -3.80
CA VAL A 80 -4.97 -11.46 -4.73
C VAL A 80 -4.97 -10.21 -5.60
N GLY A 81 -6.14 -9.78 -6.09
CA GLY A 81 -6.27 -8.54 -6.85
C GLY A 81 -5.80 -7.31 -6.07
N ALA A 82 -6.19 -7.19 -4.81
CA ALA A 82 -5.74 -6.10 -3.95
C ALA A 82 -4.22 -6.14 -3.71
N ILE A 83 -3.64 -7.34 -3.49
CA ILE A 83 -2.18 -7.51 -3.28
C ILE A 83 -1.39 -7.12 -4.55
N LEU A 84 -1.80 -7.59 -5.73
CA LEU A 84 -1.12 -7.27 -6.99
C LEU A 84 -1.35 -5.82 -7.42
N GLY A 85 -2.53 -5.28 -7.10
CA GLY A 85 -2.93 -3.92 -7.45
C GLY A 85 -2.11 -2.86 -6.75
N ALA A 86 -1.70 -3.08 -5.52
CA ALA A 86 -1.01 -2.08 -4.73
C ALA A 86 0.38 -1.71 -5.32
N PRO A 87 1.33 -2.61 -5.57
CA PRO A 87 2.59 -2.25 -6.23
C PRO A 87 2.38 -1.69 -7.65
N PHE A 88 1.37 -2.18 -8.38
CA PHE A 88 1.01 -1.66 -9.69
C PHE A 88 0.58 -0.19 -9.62
N MET A 89 -0.33 0.16 -8.71
CA MET A 89 -0.82 1.52 -8.55
C MET A 89 0.26 2.48 -8.06
N LEU A 90 1.09 2.04 -7.12
CA LEU A 90 2.23 2.82 -6.63
C LEU A 90 3.26 3.06 -7.73
N GLY A 91 3.61 2.03 -8.51
CA GLY A 91 4.57 2.12 -9.62
C GLY A 91 4.04 2.86 -10.86
N THR A 92 2.74 3.13 -10.93
CA THR A 92 2.10 3.78 -12.09
C THR A 92 1.40 5.08 -11.71
N LEU A 93 0.19 5.00 -11.18
CA LEU A 93 -0.65 6.17 -10.90
C LEU A 93 -0.05 7.08 -9.83
N ALA A 94 0.53 6.53 -8.74
CA ALA A 94 1.15 7.36 -7.71
C ALA A 94 2.40 8.08 -8.23
N MET A 95 3.21 7.44 -9.08
CA MET A 95 4.32 8.10 -9.76
C MET A 95 3.81 9.23 -10.67
N PHE A 96 2.75 9.01 -11.45
CA PHE A 96 2.13 10.04 -12.27
C PHE A 96 1.65 11.23 -11.44
N VAL A 97 0.92 10.99 -10.34
CA VAL A 97 0.41 12.05 -9.46
C VAL A 97 1.56 12.86 -8.85
N THR A 98 2.62 12.19 -8.39
CA THR A 98 3.82 12.83 -7.86
C THR A 98 4.54 13.66 -8.92
N GLY A 99 4.71 13.11 -10.12
CA GLY A 99 5.30 13.83 -11.25
C GLY A 99 4.47 15.06 -11.67
N ALA A 100 3.15 14.92 -11.70
CA ALA A 100 2.24 16.03 -11.99
C ALA A 100 2.31 17.11 -10.91
N ALA A 101 2.44 16.72 -9.63
CA ALA A 101 2.63 17.66 -8.53
C ALA A 101 3.95 18.45 -8.68
N VAL A 102 5.07 17.77 -8.97
CA VAL A 102 6.36 18.42 -9.26
C VAL A 102 6.23 19.39 -10.43
N TRP A 103 5.58 18.95 -11.52
CA TRP A 103 5.39 19.78 -12.71
C TRP A 103 4.51 21.00 -12.43
N ALA A 104 3.47 20.86 -11.65
CA ALA A 104 2.57 21.97 -11.28
C ALA A 104 3.29 23.07 -10.50
N VAL A 105 4.18 22.68 -9.57
CA VAL A 105 4.93 23.65 -8.73
C VAL A 105 6.30 24.02 -9.30
N ARG A 106 6.69 23.54 -10.49
CA ARG A 106 8.04 23.69 -11.08
C ARG A 106 8.59 25.13 -11.12
N ARG A 107 7.69 26.10 -11.31
CA ARG A 107 8.09 27.53 -11.36
C ARG A 107 8.52 28.11 -10.02
N ARG A 108 8.14 27.44 -8.92
CA ARG A 108 8.47 27.83 -7.54
C ARG A 108 9.63 27.02 -6.96
N ARG A 109 10.12 26.00 -7.71
CA ARG A 109 11.19 25.10 -7.27
C ARG A 109 12.55 25.57 -7.80
N PRO A 110 13.63 25.50 -6.97
CA PRO A 110 14.97 25.91 -7.37
C PRO A 110 15.49 25.20 -8.62
N LYS A 111 15.20 23.90 -8.76
CA LYS A 111 15.61 23.06 -9.91
C LYS A 111 14.45 22.73 -10.87
N GLY A 112 13.38 23.49 -10.85
CA GLY A 112 12.27 23.36 -11.78
C GLY A 112 11.62 21.99 -11.78
N GLN A 113 11.77 21.22 -12.85
CA GLN A 113 11.18 19.88 -13.01
C GLN A 113 12.06 18.76 -12.45
N GLU A 114 13.26 19.05 -12.01
CA GLU A 114 14.17 18.07 -11.44
C GLU A 114 13.71 17.67 -10.05
N VAL A 115 13.72 16.37 -9.78
CA VAL A 115 13.32 15.77 -8.51
C VAL A 115 14.59 15.43 -7.74
N LEU A 116 14.75 16.05 -6.57
CA LEU A 116 15.94 15.92 -5.73
C LEU A 116 15.75 14.76 -4.76
N VAL A 117 16.20 13.58 -5.15
CA VAL A 117 16.11 12.37 -4.33
C VAL A 117 17.48 11.87 -3.95
N ASP A 118 17.60 11.41 -2.71
CA ASP A 118 18.78 10.68 -2.29
C ASP A 118 18.93 9.39 -3.12
N ALA A 119 19.97 9.33 -3.92
CA ALA A 119 20.22 8.21 -4.82
C ALA A 119 20.45 6.89 -4.06
N SER A 120 20.95 6.95 -2.82
CA SER A 120 21.21 5.76 -2.00
C SER A 120 19.92 5.15 -1.51
N VAL A 121 18.96 5.96 -1.05
CA VAL A 121 17.62 5.53 -0.63
C VAL A 121 16.87 4.94 -1.81
N LEU A 122 16.77 5.70 -2.90
CA LEU A 122 16.04 5.27 -4.10
C LEU A 122 16.60 3.96 -4.68
N ARG A 123 17.92 3.82 -4.75
CA ARG A 123 18.57 2.61 -5.25
C ARG A 123 18.24 1.39 -4.40
N LYS A 124 18.22 1.53 -3.07
CA LYS A 124 17.85 0.45 -2.14
C LYS A 124 16.40 0.03 -2.38
N ASP A 125 15.47 0.99 -2.37
CA ASP A 125 14.05 0.74 -2.57
C ASP A 125 13.80 0.00 -3.89
N VAL A 126 14.39 0.48 -4.98
CA VAL A 126 14.24 -0.12 -6.31
C VAL A 126 14.79 -1.54 -6.36
N ILE A 127 15.99 -1.79 -5.79
CA ILE A 127 16.59 -3.14 -5.75
C ILE A 127 15.73 -4.09 -4.93
N PHE A 128 15.28 -3.67 -3.73
CA PHE A 128 14.45 -4.53 -2.88
C PHE A 128 13.08 -4.76 -3.50
N PHE A 129 12.47 -3.76 -4.15
CA PHE A 129 11.23 -3.94 -4.90
C PHE A 129 11.38 -4.98 -6.01
N PHE A 130 12.37 -4.81 -6.91
CA PHE A 130 12.58 -5.78 -7.99
C PHE A 130 12.86 -7.19 -7.47
N GLY A 131 13.63 -7.30 -6.39
CA GLY A 131 13.95 -8.59 -5.77
C GLY A 131 12.72 -9.25 -5.13
N SER A 132 12.02 -8.55 -4.24
CA SER A 132 10.89 -9.09 -3.50
C SER A 132 9.69 -9.37 -4.41
N TYR A 133 9.34 -8.39 -5.26
CA TYR A 133 8.23 -8.58 -6.19
C TYR A 133 8.54 -9.62 -7.26
N GLY A 134 9.83 -9.75 -7.65
CA GLY A 134 10.31 -10.85 -8.49
C GLY A 134 10.08 -12.20 -7.85
N VAL A 135 10.45 -12.39 -6.57
CA VAL A 135 10.17 -13.62 -5.82
C VAL A 135 8.66 -13.88 -5.74
N ALA A 136 7.86 -12.85 -5.47
CA ALA A 136 6.40 -12.94 -5.38
C ALA A 136 5.77 -13.45 -6.69
N VAL A 137 6.18 -12.87 -7.83
CA VAL A 137 5.67 -13.27 -9.17
C VAL A 137 6.21 -14.65 -9.58
N LEU A 138 7.48 -14.94 -9.30
CA LEU A 138 8.03 -16.28 -9.58
C LEU A 138 7.34 -17.38 -8.77
N ALA A 139 6.96 -17.08 -7.52
CA ALA A 139 6.21 -18.02 -6.69
C ALA A 139 4.79 -18.30 -7.23
N ALA A 140 4.23 -17.45 -8.09
CA ALA A 140 2.95 -17.69 -8.74
C ALA A 140 3.02 -18.78 -9.84
N PHE A 141 4.20 -19.14 -10.28
CA PHE A 141 4.41 -20.28 -11.21
C PHE A 141 4.53 -21.63 -10.46
N LEU A 142 4.58 -21.62 -9.13
CA LEU A 142 4.59 -22.84 -8.35
C LEU A 142 3.20 -23.48 -8.35
N PRO A 143 3.10 -24.83 -8.44
CA PRO A 143 1.84 -25.53 -8.24
C PRO A 143 1.19 -25.19 -6.89
N ALA A 144 -0.13 -25.22 -6.81
CA ALA A 144 -0.85 -24.90 -5.57
C ALA A 144 -0.51 -25.88 -4.43
N ASP A 145 -0.23 -27.13 -4.77
CA ASP A 145 0.17 -28.22 -3.85
C ASP A 145 1.65 -28.15 -3.42
N ALA A 146 2.47 -27.27 -4.00
CA ALA A 146 3.88 -27.08 -3.64
C ALA A 146 4.04 -26.29 -2.31
N GLY A 147 3.33 -26.69 -1.26
CA GLY A 147 3.25 -25.94 0.01
C GLY A 147 4.60 -25.62 0.63
N LEU A 148 5.56 -26.56 0.62
CA LEU A 148 6.91 -26.31 1.19
C LEU A 148 7.68 -25.22 0.40
N LEU A 149 7.56 -25.17 -0.93
CA LEU A 149 8.21 -24.14 -1.75
C LEU A 149 7.54 -22.77 -1.54
N ARG A 150 6.23 -22.74 -1.37
CA ARG A 150 5.49 -21.51 -1.06
C ARG A 150 5.85 -20.96 0.32
N ILE A 151 5.98 -21.83 1.34
CA ILE A 151 6.50 -21.46 2.66
C ILE A 151 7.93 -20.93 2.52
N GLY A 152 8.79 -21.57 1.75
CA GLY A 152 10.14 -21.09 1.48
C GLY A 152 10.16 -19.70 0.86
N ALA A 153 9.30 -19.43 -0.15
CA ALA A 153 9.15 -18.12 -0.75
C ALA A 153 8.65 -17.07 0.27
N ALA A 154 7.68 -17.42 1.12
CA ALA A 154 7.19 -16.56 2.17
C ALA A 154 8.27 -16.18 3.18
N VAL A 155 9.09 -17.15 3.62
CA VAL A 155 10.23 -16.92 4.51
C VAL A 155 11.26 -15.99 3.85
N VAL A 156 11.55 -16.19 2.56
CA VAL A 156 12.45 -15.31 1.80
C VAL A 156 11.90 -13.89 1.75
N LEU A 157 10.61 -13.70 1.46
CA LEU A 157 9.98 -12.37 1.41
C LEU A 157 10.02 -11.66 2.78
N ILE A 158 9.72 -12.36 3.87
CA ILE A 158 9.84 -11.81 5.23
C ILE A 158 11.30 -11.44 5.52
N GLY A 159 12.25 -12.32 5.20
CA GLY A 159 13.68 -12.07 5.36
C GLY A 159 14.15 -10.84 4.57
N MET A 160 13.73 -10.71 3.31
CA MET A 160 14.03 -9.55 2.48
C MET A 160 13.49 -8.25 3.10
N TYR A 161 12.26 -8.28 3.62
CA TYR A 161 11.69 -7.11 4.27
C TYR A 161 12.45 -6.73 5.55
N VAL A 162 12.82 -7.70 6.38
CA VAL A 162 13.63 -7.46 7.59
C VAL A 162 15.00 -6.86 7.21
N ILE A 163 15.67 -7.40 6.18
CA ILE A 163 16.94 -6.86 5.69
C ILE A 163 16.75 -5.45 5.14
N TYR A 164 15.68 -5.19 4.40
CA TYR A 164 15.33 -3.88 3.86
C TYR A 164 15.18 -2.84 4.99
N VAL A 165 14.36 -3.13 5.99
CA VAL A 165 14.17 -2.26 7.15
C VAL A 165 15.50 -2.00 7.84
N ARG A 166 16.26 -3.07 8.13
CA ARG A 166 17.58 -2.95 8.78
C ARG A 166 18.56 -2.11 7.96
N ALA A 167 18.58 -2.25 6.63
CA ALA A 167 19.46 -1.48 5.75
C ALA A 167 19.14 0.02 5.76
N HIS A 168 17.89 0.40 5.99
CA HIS A 168 17.50 1.80 6.16
C HIS A 168 17.90 2.35 7.53
N PHE A 169 17.74 1.56 8.61
CA PHE A 169 18.12 1.99 9.95
C PHE A 169 19.64 2.11 10.16
N ILE A 170 20.46 1.22 9.53
CA ILE A 170 21.91 1.23 9.69
C ILE A 170 22.57 2.29 8.81
N ALA A 171 21.99 2.62 7.65
CA ALA A 171 22.61 3.52 6.69
C ALA A 171 22.62 4.98 7.13
N ASP A 172 21.79 5.37 8.07
CA ASP A 172 21.76 6.72 8.60
C ASP A 172 21.31 6.77 10.06
N PRO A 173 22.23 6.58 11.01
CA PRO A 173 21.96 6.87 12.42
C PRO A 173 21.72 8.38 12.68
N ASN A 174 21.97 9.24 11.68
CA ASN A 174 21.77 10.68 11.67
C ASN A 174 20.80 11.17 10.58
N VAL A 175 20.01 10.31 9.93
CA VAL A 175 18.78 10.83 9.37
C VAL A 175 18.09 11.48 10.54
N ASP A 176 18.16 12.80 10.52
CA ASP A 176 17.46 13.61 11.47
C ASP A 176 15.99 13.19 11.41
N LEU A 177 15.66 12.20 12.23
CA LEU A 177 14.27 11.90 12.60
C LEU A 177 13.64 13.17 13.14
N ALA A 178 14.46 14.17 13.53
CA ALA A 178 14.11 15.55 13.71
C ALA A 178 13.43 16.16 12.48
N ASP A 179 13.84 15.88 11.25
CA ASP A 179 13.14 16.37 10.07
C ASP A 179 11.81 15.65 9.79
N ILE A 180 11.64 14.44 10.32
CA ILE A 180 10.35 13.74 10.33
C ILE A 180 9.60 14.03 11.64
N GLY A 181 10.30 14.12 12.75
CA GLY A 181 9.75 14.29 14.12
C GLY A 181 9.42 15.73 14.50
N HIS A 182 10.08 16.76 13.94
CA HIS A 182 9.66 18.15 14.10
C HIS A 182 8.35 18.51 13.40
N LEU A 183 7.72 17.55 12.73
CA LEU A 183 6.48 17.84 12.01
C LEU A 183 5.21 17.56 12.81
N ARG A 184 5.30 16.90 13.98
CA ARG A 184 4.12 16.70 14.80
C ARG A 184 4.49 16.63 16.29
N GLU A 185 4.19 17.67 17.03
CA GLU A 185 3.66 17.47 18.37
C GLU A 185 2.62 16.34 18.24
N LEU A 186 2.74 15.27 19.02
CA LEU A 186 1.79 14.16 19.00
C LEU A 186 0.38 14.74 18.97
N ALA A 187 -0.35 14.50 17.87
CA ALA A 187 -1.73 14.97 17.77
C ALA A 187 -2.51 14.42 18.97
N PRO A 188 -3.40 15.18 19.59
CA PRO A 188 -4.18 14.73 20.72
C PRO A 188 -4.82 13.37 20.42
N LEU A 189 -4.76 12.42 21.37
CA LEU A 189 -5.40 11.12 21.19
C LEU A 189 -6.90 11.34 20.89
N ARG A 190 -7.41 10.75 19.83
CA ARG A 190 -8.80 11.01 19.37
C ARG A 190 -9.84 10.65 20.42
N LEU A 191 -9.62 9.56 21.16
CA LEU A 191 -10.49 9.13 22.26
C LEU A 191 -10.12 9.73 23.64
N GLN A 192 -9.25 10.72 23.70
CA GLN A 192 -8.80 11.36 24.94
C GLN A 192 -9.96 11.84 25.82
N ARG A 193 -11.07 12.28 25.25
CA ARG A 193 -12.27 12.72 25.99
C ARG A 193 -12.92 11.62 26.84
N LEU A 194 -12.65 10.34 26.53
CA LEU A 194 -13.11 9.20 27.31
C LEU A 194 -12.25 8.93 28.55
N ASP A 195 -11.13 9.63 28.70
CA ASP A 195 -10.24 9.51 29.86
C ASP A 195 -10.80 10.29 31.07
N VAL A 196 -11.93 9.82 31.61
CA VAL A 196 -12.57 10.43 32.78
C VAL A 196 -11.65 10.29 34.00
N GLY A 197 -11.16 11.42 34.52
CA GLY A 197 -10.24 11.48 35.66
C GLY A 197 -8.74 11.40 35.25
N GLY A 198 -8.42 11.43 33.95
CA GLY A 198 -7.09 11.71 33.44
C GLY A 198 -6.78 13.22 33.49
N THR A 199 -5.54 13.55 33.83
CA THR A 199 -5.08 14.94 33.80
C THR A 199 -4.77 15.30 32.34
N HIS A 200 -5.69 15.94 31.66
CA HIS A 200 -5.59 16.30 30.24
C HIS A 200 -4.43 17.24 29.90
N ASN A 201 -3.81 17.88 30.91
CA ASN A 201 -2.75 18.88 30.76
C ASN A 201 -1.41 18.46 31.41
N THR A 202 -1.19 17.18 31.70
CA THR A 202 0.12 16.73 32.20
C THR A 202 1.02 16.28 31.06
N PRO A 203 2.36 16.43 31.19
CA PRO A 203 3.34 15.89 30.25
C PRO A 203 3.21 14.38 30.01
N ALA A 204 2.51 13.68 30.91
CA ALA A 204 2.30 12.25 30.85
C ALA A 204 1.28 11.78 29.76
N GLY A 205 0.47 12.69 29.20
CA GLY A 205 -0.53 12.34 28.16
C GLY A 205 -1.64 11.36 28.63
N PRO A 206 -2.45 10.82 27.71
CA PRO A 206 -3.58 9.93 28.02
C PRO A 206 -3.13 8.62 28.66
N ARG A 207 -4.00 7.98 29.44
CA ARG A 207 -3.71 6.69 30.09
C ARG A 207 -3.59 5.57 29.06
N LEU A 208 -2.64 4.65 29.26
CA LEU A 208 -2.38 3.54 28.35
C LEU A 208 -3.64 2.70 28.02
N ARG A 209 -4.57 2.55 28.98
CA ARG A 209 -5.86 1.87 28.75
C ARG A 209 -6.71 2.51 27.67
N ILE A 210 -6.71 3.85 27.58
CA ILE A 210 -7.47 4.58 26.55
C ILE A 210 -6.77 4.48 25.19
N VAL A 211 -5.44 4.52 25.19
CA VAL A 211 -4.62 4.28 24.00
C VAL A 211 -4.92 2.88 23.44
N ASN A 212 -4.86 1.85 24.31
CA ASN A 212 -5.16 0.47 23.90
C ASN A 212 -6.60 0.32 23.41
N LEU A 213 -7.56 0.95 24.08
CA LEU A 213 -8.96 0.97 23.66
C LEU A 213 -9.10 1.56 22.25
N GLN A 214 -8.43 2.70 21.98
CA GLN A 214 -8.46 3.32 20.64
C GLN A 214 -7.86 2.40 19.59
N VAL A 215 -6.72 1.76 19.87
CA VAL A 215 -6.07 0.83 18.94
C VAL A 215 -6.98 -0.37 18.63
N ILE A 216 -7.61 -0.97 19.65
CA ILE A 216 -8.53 -2.12 19.48
C ILE A 216 -9.78 -1.70 18.69
N LEU A 217 -10.39 -0.56 19.01
CA LEU A 217 -11.55 -0.05 18.27
C LEU A 217 -11.20 0.29 16.82
N ALA A 218 -10.02 0.87 16.59
CA ALA A 218 -9.52 1.16 15.26
C ALA A 218 -9.34 -0.11 14.42
N LEU A 219 -8.73 -1.15 14.98
CA LEU A 219 -8.63 -2.46 14.31
C LEU A 219 -10.00 -3.06 14.01
N GLY A 220 -10.94 -2.95 14.95
CA GLY A 220 -12.34 -3.39 14.74
C GLY A 220 -13.02 -2.64 13.60
N LEU A 221 -12.82 -1.32 13.49
CA LEU A 221 -13.35 -0.51 12.39
C LEU A 221 -12.72 -0.89 11.05
N ILE A 222 -11.39 -1.07 10.99
CA ILE A 222 -10.71 -1.50 9.75
C ILE A 222 -11.26 -2.85 9.31
N LEU A 223 -11.39 -3.81 10.22
CA LEU A 223 -11.91 -5.13 9.93
C LEU A 223 -13.37 -5.07 9.42
N ALA A 224 -14.25 -4.36 10.13
CA ALA A 224 -15.64 -4.20 9.73
C ALA A 224 -15.78 -3.49 8.37
N GLY A 225 -15.02 -2.43 8.16
CA GLY A 225 -14.99 -1.71 6.88
C GLY A 225 -14.47 -2.57 5.73
N ALA A 226 -13.46 -3.43 6.00
CA ALA A 226 -12.92 -4.34 4.99
C ALA A 226 -13.93 -5.42 4.59
N VAL A 227 -14.69 -5.98 5.53
CA VAL A 227 -15.79 -6.93 5.22
C VAL A 227 -16.82 -6.27 4.30
N VAL A 228 -17.30 -5.07 4.66
CA VAL A 228 -18.27 -4.31 3.85
C VAL A 228 -17.70 -3.98 2.47
N PHE A 229 -16.42 -3.63 2.38
CA PHE A 229 -15.75 -3.30 1.14
C PHE A 229 -15.65 -4.51 0.21
N VAL A 230 -15.22 -5.67 0.74
CA VAL A 230 -15.10 -6.92 -0.04
C VAL A 230 -16.45 -7.34 -0.61
N ASP A 231 -17.48 -7.36 0.23
CA ASP A 231 -18.86 -7.68 -0.19
C ASP A 231 -19.34 -6.73 -1.31
N ALA A 232 -19.11 -5.43 -1.17
CA ALA A 232 -19.46 -4.45 -2.19
C ALA A 232 -18.69 -4.65 -3.53
N VAL A 233 -17.41 -5.04 -3.47
CA VAL A 233 -16.61 -5.35 -4.67
C VAL A 233 -17.18 -6.57 -5.38
N GLU A 234 -17.58 -7.61 -4.68
CA GLU A 234 -18.17 -8.82 -5.27
C GLU A 234 -19.53 -8.53 -5.93
N HIS A 235 -20.40 -7.79 -5.25
CA HIS A 235 -21.68 -7.35 -5.83
C HIS A 235 -21.48 -6.49 -7.07
N LEU A 236 -20.54 -5.55 -7.04
CA LEU A 236 -20.24 -4.68 -8.17
C LEU A 236 -19.63 -5.47 -9.34
N SER A 237 -18.79 -6.46 -9.05
CA SER A 237 -18.20 -7.40 -10.00
C SER A 237 -19.29 -8.11 -10.82
N THR A 238 -20.26 -8.71 -10.16
CA THR A 238 -21.37 -9.40 -10.82
C THR A 238 -22.21 -8.45 -11.68
N THR A 239 -22.47 -7.23 -11.19
CA THR A 239 -23.25 -6.22 -11.89
C THR A 239 -22.56 -5.69 -13.15
N LEU A 240 -21.24 -5.51 -13.10
CA LEU A 240 -20.44 -4.98 -14.21
C LEU A 240 -19.94 -6.06 -15.17
N GLY A 241 -20.04 -7.35 -14.80
CA GLY A 241 -19.44 -8.43 -15.56
C GLY A 241 -17.89 -8.39 -15.57
N ILE A 242 -17.30 -7.75 -14.56
CA ILE A 242 -15.85 -7.66 -14.39
C ILE A 242 -15.43 -8.67 -13.31
N PRO A 243 -14.41 -9.52 -13.56
CA PRO A 243 -13.95 -10.46 -12.54
C PRO A 243 -13.59 -9.75 -11.21
N PRO A 244 -13.93 -10.34 -10.05
CA PRO A 244 -13.68 -9.74 -8.74
C PRO A 244 -12.20 -9.36 -8.53
N VAL A 245 -11.27 -10.20 -8.97
CA VAL A 245 -9.81 -9.97 -8.89
C VAL A 245 -9.40 -8.73 -9.66
N VAL A 246 -9.93 -8.52 -10.87
CA VAL A 246 -9.58 -7.37 -11.73
C VAL A 246 -10.18 -6.09 -11.17
N LEU A 247 -11.42 -6.15 -10.68
CA LEU A 247 -12.07 -5.01 -10.05
C LEU A 247 -11.34 -4.61 -8.75
N ALA A 248 -11.00 -5.57 -7.89
CA ALA A 248 -10.27 -5.32 -6.65
C ALA A 248 -8.87 -4.74 -6.91
N LEU A 249 -8.17 -5.22 -7.94
CA LEU A 249 -6.86 -4.72 -8.34
C LEU A 249 -6.86 -3.23 -8.68
N ILE A 250 -7.98 -2.71 -9.21
CA ILE A 250 -8.11 -1.29 -9.55
C ILE A 250 -8.69 -0.48 -8.38
N VAL A 251 -9.79 -0.96 -7.80
CA VAL A 251 -10.59 -0.17 -6.85
C VAL A 251 -9.94 -0.10 -5.47
N ALA A 252 -9.46 -1.24 -4.94
CA ALA A 252 -8.88 -1.26 -3.60
C ALA A 252 -7.68 -0.30 -3.47
N PRO A 253 -6.63 -0.38 -4.33
CA PRO A 253 -5.47 0.49 -4.16
C PRO A 253 -5.73 1.96 -4.50
N ILE A 254 -6.69 2.29 -5.39
CA ILE A 254 -7.05 3.70 -5.62
C ILE A 254 -7.42 4.35 -4.30
N ALA A 255 -8.17 3.61 -3.53
CA ALA A 255 -8.80 4.10 -2.34
C ALA A 255 -7.88 4.07 -1.12
N THR A 256 -7.20 2.96 -0.87
CA THR A 256 -6.37 2.76 0.32
C THR A 256 -5.05 3.52 0.26
N GLU A 257 -4.49 3.70 -0.92
CA GLU A 257 -3.25 4.44 -1.14
C GLU A 257 -3.45 5.97 -1.31
N LEU A 258 -4.66 6.48 -1.11
CA LEU A 258 -4.88 7.93 -1.12
C LEU A 258 -3.99 8.68 -0.13
N PRO A 259 -3.79 8.22 1.12
CA PRO A 259 -2.91 8.88 2.08
C PRO A 259 -1.48 9.03 1.56
N GLU A 260 -0.90 7.98 0.97
CA GLU A 260 0.45 7.98 0.40
C GLU A 260 0.58 9.01 -0.75
N LYS A 261 -0.41 9.04 -1.63
CA LYS A 261 -0.46 9.98 -2.75
C LYS A 261 -0.59 11.42 -2.28
N PHE A 262 -1.46 11.70 -1.29
CA PHE A 262 -1.61 13.03 -0.71
C PHE A 262 -0.35 13.48 0.02
N ASN A 263 0.26 12.62 0.83
CA ASN A 263 1.50 12.93 1.53
C ASN A 263 2.61 13.27 0.53
N SER A 264 2.74 12.48 -0.54
CA SER A 264 3.74 12.73 -1.58
C SER A 264 3.54 14.08 -2.26
N VAL A 265 2.29 14.47 -2.57
CA VAL A 265 1.98 15.80 -3.14
C VAL A 265 2.33 16.92 -2.17
N ILE A 266 2.04 16.77 -0.89
CA ILE A 266 2.34 17.77 0.15
C ILE A 266 3.87 17.93 0.27
N TRP A 267 4.62 16.84 0.39
CA TRP A 267 6.07 16.86 0.52
C TRP A 267 6.78 17.44 -0.71
N VAL A 268 6.30 17.11 -1.91
CA VAL A 268 6.80 17.74 -3.16
C VAL A 268 6.62 19.25 -3.14
N ARG A 269 5.46 19.74 -2.66
CA ARG A 269 5.21 21.18 -2.53
C ARG A 269 6.14 21.85 -1.51
N GLN A 270 6.58 21.10 -0.51
CA GLN A 270 7.55 21.54 0.51
C GLN A 270 9.01 21.37 0.07
N GLY A 271 9.28 20.82 -1.12
CA GLY A 271 10.63 20.52 -1.61
C GLY A 271 11.28 19.29 -0.97
N LYS A 272 10.52 18.45 -0.27
CA LYS A 272 10.96 17.23 0.41
C LYS A 272 10.79 16.00 -0.50
N ASP A 273 11.48 16.00 -1.64
CA ASP A 273 11.29 15.02 -2.71
C ASP A 273 11.71 13.60 -2.29
N THR A 274 12.77 13.48 -1.48
CA THR A 274 13.22 12.16 -0.96
C THR A 274 12.13 11.52 -0.09
N LEU A 275 11.47 12.29 0.76
CA LEU A 275 10.35 11.78 1.57
C LEU A 275 9.16 11.39 0.70
N ALA A 276 8.83 12.23 -0.30
CA ALA A 276 7.72 11.97 -1.20
C ALA A 276 7.87 10.66 -1.99
N LEU A 277 9.06 10.43 -2.55
CA LEU A 277 9.32 9.21 -3.31
C LEU A 277 9.61 8.01 -2.41
N GLY A 278 10.37 8.18 -1.33
CA GLY A 278 10.64 7.11 -0.38
C GLY A 278 9.37 6.53 0.25
N ASN A 279 8.35 7.37 0.51
CA ASN A 279 7.04 6.90 0.96
C ASN A 279 6.39 5.95 -0.06
N ILE A 280 6.43 6.28 -1.35
CA ILE A 280 5.85 5.44 -2.41
C ILE A 280 6.70 4.18 -2.63
N THR A 281 8.02 4.34 -2.83
CA THR A 281 8.91 3.21 -3.13
C THR A 281 9.07 2.28 -1.95
N GLY A 282 9.07 2.80 -0.72
CA GLY A 282 9.07 2.01 0.50
C GLY A 282 7.78 1.21 0.70
N ALA A 283 6.62 1.83 0.44
CA ALA A 283 5.33 1.14 0.45
C ALA A 283 5.29 0.01 -0.60
N MET A 284 5.88 0.20 -1.79
CA MET A 284 5.99 -0.85 -2.81
C MET A 284 6.77 -2.06 -2.31
N VAL A 285 7.88 -1.86 -1.60
CA VAL A 285 8.67 -2.96 -1.01
C VAL A 285 7.86 -3.68 0.05
N PHE A 286 7.21 -2.95 0.96
CA PHE A 286 6.36 -3.55 2.00
C PHE A 286 5.26 -4.41 1.39
N GLN A 287 4.52 -3.87 0.44
CA GLN A 287 3.37 -4.55 -0.19
C GLN A 287 3.80 -5.74 -1.05
N SER A 288 4.99 -5.69 -1.65
CA SER A 288 5.58 -6.83 -2.35
C SER A 288 6.00 -7.98 -1.41
N CYS A 289 6.19 -7.69 -0.13
CA CYS A 289 6.61 -8.67 0.88
C CYS A 289 5.44 -9.15 1.74
N ILE A 290 4.94 -8.28 2.62
CA ILE A 290 4.06 -8.70 3.73
C ILE A 290 2.67 -9.15 3.26
N PRO A 291 1.88 -8.36 2.50
CA PRO A 291 0.60 -8.83 1.97
C PRO A 291 0.75 -10.06 1.06
N THR A 292 1.82 -10.12 0.28
CA THR A 292 2.11 -11.25 -0.62
C THR A 292 2.26 -12.58 0.13
N VAL A 293 2.85 -12.57 1.33
CA VAL A 293 2.95 -13.80 2.15
C VAL A 293 1.57 -14.38 2.46
N PHE A 294 0.57 -13.54 2.74
CA PHE A 294 -0.80 -14.00 2.96
C PHE A 294 -1.40 -14.60 1.68
N GLY A 295 -1.22 -13.96 0.53
CA GLY A 295 -1.66 -14.49 -0.77
C GLY A 295 -1.03 -15.86 -1.07
N LEU A 296 0.29 -16.00 -0.88
CA LEU A 296 1.03 -17.24 -1.13
C LEU A 296 0.60 -18.40 -0.23
N LEU A 297 0.30 -18.13 1.04
CA LEU A 297 0.04 -19.17 2.03
C LEU A 297 -1.44 -19.49 2.20
N LEU A 298 -2.33 -18.50 2.06
CA LEU A 298 -3.75 -18.64 2.36
C LEU A 298 -4.65 -18.66 1.11
N ALA A 299 -4.15 -18.15 -0.04
CA ALA A 299 -4.88 -18.13 -1.31
C ALA A 299 -4.03 -18.76 -2.45
N ALA A 300 -3.43 -19.91 -2.19
CA ALA A 300 -2.50 -20.57 -3.09
C ALA A 300 -3.09 -20.85 -4.49
N ASP A 301 -4.38 -21.18 -4.56
CA ASP A 301 -5.09 -21.46 -5.81
C ASP A 301 -5.30 -20.20 -6.66
N ALA A 302 -5.56 -19.05 -6.02
CA ALA A 302 -5.70 -17.76 -6.67
C ALA A 302 -4.32 -17.13 -6.97
N TRP A 303 -3.28 -17.43 -6.16
CA TRP A 303 -1.90 -16.99 -6.39
C TRP A 303 -1.19 -17.94 -7.35
N LYS A 304 -1.72 -18.08 -8.54
CA LYS A 304 -1.19 -18.96 -9.60
C LYS A 304 -1.34 -18.32 -10.96
N VAL A 305 -0.28 -18.32 -11.75
CA VAL A 305 -0.34 -17.93 -13.16
C VAL A 305 -0.98 -19.05 -13.95
N ASP A 306 -2.16 -18.77 -14.48
CA ASP A 306 -2.86 -19.63 -15.43
C ASP A 306 -3.02 -18.88 -16.76
N LEU A 307 -2.22 -19.27 -17.76
CA LEU A 307 -2.23 -18.62 -19.07
C LEU A 307 -3.51 -18.96 -19.88
N SER A 308 -4.30 -19.93 -19.45
CA SER A 308 -5.58 -20.25 -20.07
C SER A 308 -6.72 -19.37 -19.53
N SER A 309 -6.52 -18.75 -18.36
CA SER A 309 -7.47 -17.83 -17.73
C SER A 309 -7.11 -16.38 -18.03
N THR A 310 -7.99 -15.68 -18.74
CA THR A 310 -7.80 -14.26 -19.05
C THR A 310 -7.75 -13.41 -17.78
N GLU A 311 -8.48 -13.78 -16.73
CA GLU A 311 -8.44 -13.12 -15.41
C GLU A 311 -7.06 -13.21 -14.77
N SER A 312 -6.46 -14.40 -14.78
CA SER A 312 -5.11 -14.62 -14.29
C SER A 312 -4.10 -13.81 -15.10
N VAL A 313 -4.22 -13.84 -16.44
CA VAL A 313 -3.35 -13.09 -17.33
C VAL A 313 -3.44 -11.58 -17.04
N LEU A 314 -4.64 -11.01 -16.90
CA LEU A 314 -4.81 -9.59 -16.58
C LEU A 314 -4.24 -9.25 -15.21
N SER A 315 -4.46 -10.11 -14.22
CA SER A 315 -3.97 -9.87 -12.86
C SER A 315 -2.44 -9.83 -12.82
N PHE A 316 -1.76 -10.80 -13.44
CA PHE A 316 -0.29 -10.83 -13.48
C PHE A 316 0.30 -9.87 -14.52
N ALA A 317 -0.46 -9.45 -15.53
CA ALA A 317 -0.05 -8.35 -16.42
C ALA A 317 0.14 -7.04 -15.65
N SER A 318 -0.66 -6.77 -14.62
CA SER A 318 -0.47 -5.62 -13.74
C SER A 318 0.90 -5.64 -13.07
N ALA A 319 1.36 -6.82 -12.60
CA ALA A 319 2.69 -7.00 -12.04
C ALA A 319 3.79 -6.74 -13.09
N GLY A 320 3.65 -7.27 -14.29
CA GLY A 320 4.56 -7.01 -15.41
C GLY A 320 4.65 -5.52 -15.74
N ILE A 321 3.51 -4.84 -15.80
CA ILE A 321 3.44 -3.39 -16.05
C ILE A 321 4.11 -2.61 -14.90
N ALA A 322 3.93 -3.02 -13.64
CA ALA A 322 4.62 -2.41 -12.50
C ALA A 322 6.14 -2.51 -12.63
N PHE A 323 6.66 -3.71 -12.99
CA PHE A 323 8.09 -3.89 -13.25
C PHE A 323 8.60 -2.99 -14.38
N VAL A 324 7.91 -2.97 -15.52
CA VAL A 324 8.32 -2.17 -16.67
C VAL A 324 8.27 -0.69 -16.35
N SER A 325 7.20 -0.21 -15.70
CA SER A 325 7.06 1.17 -15.28
C SER A 325 8.21 1.60 -14.37
N MET A 326 8.49 0.81 -13.33
CA MET A 326 9.59 1.10 -12.42
C MET A 326 10.96 1.07 -13.10
N ALA A 327 11.18 0.10 -13.99
CA ALA A 327 12.41 0.02 -14.78
C ALA A 327 12.60 1.27 -15.67
N VAL A 328 11.57 1.66 -16.41
CA VAL A 328 11.62 2.81 -17.32
C VAL A 328 11.81 4.12 -16.57
N ILE A 329 11.17 4.28 -15.40
CA ILE A 329 11.26 5.51 -14.60
C ILE A 329 12.62 5.61 -13.89
N PHE A 330 13.08 4.54 -13.25
CA PHE A 330 14.18 4.61 -12.29
C PHE A 330 15.53 4.11 -12.79
N LEU A 331 15.61 3.13 -13.72
CA LEU A 331 16.92 2.68 -14.21
C LEU A 331 17.73 3.80 -14.89
N PRO A 332 17.12 4.65 -15.76
CA PRO A 332 17.85 5.79 -16.32
C PRO A 332 18.32 6.78 -15.26
N THR A 333 17.55 6.94 -14.18
CA THR A 333 17.89 7.83 -13.05
C THR A 333 19.09 7.33 -12.27
N ILE A 334 19.16 6.00 -12.01
CA ILE A 334 20.30 5.39 -11.32
C ILE A 334 21.60 5.60 -12.09
N TRP A 335 21.56 5.61 -13.43
CA TRP A 335 22.74 5.81 -14.27
C TRP A 335 23.08 7.27 -14.54
N ARG A 336 22.08 8.13 -14.69
CA ARG A 336 22.26 9.55 -15.04
C ARG A 336 22.28 10.47 -13.82
N GLY A 337 21.87 9.99 -12.65
CA GLY A 337 21.80 10.75 -11.40
C GLY A 337 20.70 11.82 -11.37
N THR A 338 19.82 11.87 -12.38
CA THR A 338 18.76 12.88 -12.44
C THR A 338 17.40 12.24 -12.69
N LEU A 339 16.43 12.58 -11.84
CA LEU A 339 15.03 12.21 -11.98
C LEU A 339 14.23 13.47 -12.32
N THR A 340 13.26 13.34 -13.22
CA THR A 340 12.45 14.48 -13.65
C THR A 340 10.96 14.21 -13.49
N ALA A 341 10.17 15.28 -13.33
CA ALA A 341 8.71 15.21 -13.32
C ALA A 341 8.15 14.43 -14.52
N LYS A 342 8.72 14.63 -15.72
CA LYS A 342 8.30 13.95 -16.95
C LYS A 342 8.52 12.43 -16.87
N ALA A 343 9.65 11.99 -16.30
CA ALA A 343 9.93 10.58 -16.11
C ALA A 343 8.89 9.93 -15.19
N LEU A 344 8.56 10.57 -14.06
CA LEU A 344 7.51 10.11 -13.17
C LEU A 344 6.13 10.07 -13.83
N MET A 345 5.81 11.07 -14.66
CA MET A 345 4.53 11.13 -15.37
C MET A 345 4.33 9.99 -16.39
N LEU A 346 5.39 9.31 -16.82
CA LEU A 346 5.26 8.10 -17.65
C LEU A 346 4.48 6.99 -16.94
N GLY A 347 4.48 6.95 -15.61
CA GLY A 347 3.62 6.04 -14.85
C GLY A 347 2.15 6.10 -15.26
N GLY A 348 1.63 7.29 -15.58
CA GLY A 348 0.26 7.46 -16.06
C GLY A 348 -0.02 6.77 -17.41
N ALA A 349 0.98 6.71 -18.30
CA ALA A 349 0.83 5.98 -19.55
C ALA A 349 0.74 4.46 -19.32
N PHE A 350 1.55 3.92 -18.41
CA PHE A 350 1.48 2.51 -18.02
C PHE A 350 0.15 2.15 -17.37
N TYR A 351 -0.38 3.04 -16.50
CA TYR A 351 -1.70 2.88 -15.92
C TYR A 351 -2.79 2.87 -17.00
N ALA A 352 -2.75 3.82 -17.95
CA ALA A 352 -3.71 3.90 -19.05
C ALA A 352 -3.67 2.66 -19.94
N VAL A 353 -2.48 2.12 -20.23
CA VAL A 353 -2.34 0.86 -21.00
C VAL A 353 -3.07 -0.28 -20.27
N TYR A 354 -2.91 -0.41 -18.97
CA TYR A 354 -3.62 -1.44 -18.22
C TYR A 354 -5.14 -1.26 -18.25
N LEU A 355 -5.63 -0.02 -18.07
CA LEU A 355 -7.06 0.25 -18.17
C LEU A 355 -7.62 -0.09 -19.54
N ILE A 356 -6.87 0.19 -20.61
CA ILE A 356 -7.29 -0.18 -21.98
C ILE A 356 -7.39 -1.70 -22.12
N LEU A 357 -6.45 -2.46 -21.57
CA LEU A 357 -6.51 -3.93 -21.59
C LEU A 357 -7.73 -4.45 -20.84
N VAL A 358 -8.03 -3.92 -19.67
CA VAL A 358 -9.24 -4.29 -18.91
C VAL A 358 -10.52 -3.93 -19.66
N LEU A 359 -10.59 -2.72 -20.23
CA LEU A 359 -11.78 -2.29 -21.00
C LEU A 359 -11.98 -3.14 -22.27
N ALA A 360 -10.91 -3.52 -22.96
CA ALA A 360 -10.96 -4.39 -24.13
C ALA A 360 -11.47 -5.79 -23.74
N PHE A 361 -11.04 -6.31 -22.58
CA PHE A 361 -11.55 -7.55 -22.02
C PHE A 361 -13.06 -7.47 -21.74
N VAL A 362 -13.50 -6.45 -21.01
CA VAL A 362 -14.93 -6.25 -20.66
C VAL A 362 -15.78 -6.06 -21.90
N ALA A 363 -15.24 -5.42 -22.95
CA ALA A 363 -15.93 -5.24 -24.23
C ALA A 363 -15.99 -6.52 -25.10
N GLY A 364 -15.39 -7.62 -24.65
CA GLY A 364 -15.39 -8.90 -25.39
C GLY A 364 -14.55 -8.87 -26.68
N VAL A 365 -13.51 -8.04 -26.71
CA VAL A 365 -12.61 -7.91 -27.88
C VAL A 365 -11.55 -9.03 -27.90
N TYR A 366 -11.46 -9.83 -26.82
CA TYR A 366 -10.55 -10.97 -26.67
C TYR A 366 -11.31 -12.24 -26.31
#